data_8403d2254145c218cf3e3bf144e79fb4
#
_entry.id   8403d2254145c218cf3e3bf144e79fb4
#
_cell.length_a   1.000
_cell.length_b   1.000
_cell.length_c   1.000
_cell.angle_alpha   90.00
_cell.angle_beta   90.00
_cell.angle_gamma   90.00
#
_symmetry.space_group_name_H-M   'P 1'
#
loop_
_entity.id
_entity.type
_entity.pdbx_description
1 polymer ?
#
loop_
_entity_poly.entity_id
_entity_poly.type
_entity_poly.pdbx_seq_one_letter_code
_entity_poly.pdbx_strand_id
1 'polypeptide(L)'
;MMDFTLRSRQPELMDDPNLRTPSLEEAYQDINRCNRLLGGDGITLQGVWQLVKEDITKEYVILDMGCGDGTMLRKLSSFLAKRDVQSKLIGVDLRDDVLEIARKKSEGFPNIQFEKRDILKTGPEFSCDIVINTLTMHHFEEERLLDFLNAFIRLARVGVVINDLQRSRLAYTLFKVFSFFFIKTKIAKVDGLISISKGFRKSELVAIAENIPNMTHTISWKWAFRYLWIMKSKSVHEG
;
A
#
# COMPACT_ATOMS: atom_id res chain seq x y z
N MET A 1 11.49 -27.13 -1.44
CA MET A 1 11.08 -26.31 -0.27
C MET A 1 11.24 -24.86 -0.67
N MET A 2 10.23 -23.98 -0.44
CA MET A 2 10.33 -22.57 -0.83
C MET A 2 11.46 -21.88 -0.06
N ASP A 3 12.33 -21.18 -0.77
CA ASP A 3 13.41 -20.40 -0.17
C ASP A 3 12.87 -19.03 0.28
N PHE A 4 13.11 -18.68 1.55
CA PHE A 4 12.75 -17.37 2.13
C PHE A 4 13.98 -16.50 2.38
N THR A 5 15.17 -16.90 1.90
CA THR A 5 16.38 -16.07 2.02
C THR A 5 16.31 -14.87 1.09
N LEU A 6 15.84 -15.07 -0.12
CA LEU A 6 15.63 -14.03 -1.15
C LEU A 6 14.15 -13.77 -1.39
N ARG A 7 13.83 -12.61 -1.95
CA ARG A 7 12.48 -12.25 -2.40
C ARG A 7 12.13 -13.11 -3.63
N SER A 8 10.92 -13.67 -3.64
CA SER A 8 10.41 -14.39 -4.80
C SER A 8 10.18 -13.44 -5.98
N ARG A 9 10.46 -13.92 -7.20
CA ARG A 9 10.14 -13.21 -8.45
C ARG A 9 8.93 -13.82 -9.16
N GLN A 10 8.22 -14.75 -8.50
CA GLN A 10 7.06 -15.41 -9.08
C GLN A 10 5.95 -14.38 -9.36
N PRO A 11 5.37 -14.32 -10.59
CA PRO A 11 4.25 -13.43 -10.88
C PRO A 11 3.01 -13.85 -10.08
N GLU A 12 2.18 -12.91 -9.74
CA GLU A 12 0.87 -13.15 -9.13
C GLU A 12 -0.18 -13.35 -10.23
N LEU A 13 -1.20 -14.14 -9.95
CA LEU A 13 -2.28 -14.41 -10.92
C LEU A 13 -3.08 -13.13 -11.23
N MET A 14 -3.18 -12.21 -10.28
CA MET A 14 -3.86 -10.93 -10.47
C MET A 14 -3.09 -9.98 -11.41
N ASP A 15 -1.79 -10.21 -11.61
CA ASP A 15 -0.97 -9.41 -12.54
C ASP A 15 -1.24 -9.79 -14.02
N ASP A 16 -1.95 -10.90 -14.28
CA ASP A 16 -2.29 -11.32 -15.65
C ASP A 16 -3.28 -10.30 -16.28
N PRO A 17 -2.88 -9.62 -17.36
CA PRO A 17 -3.75 -8.64 -18.04
C PRO A 17 -5.00 -9.26 -18.66
N ASN A 18 -5.01 -10.59 -18.90
CA ASN A 18 -6.14 -11.32 -19.46
C ASN A 18 -7.11 -11.84 -18.38
N LEU A 19 -6.83 -11.60 -17.10
CA LEU A 19 -7.72 -12.01 -16.02
C LEU A 19 -9.06 -11.27 -16.15
N ARG A 20 -10.17 -12.03 -16.20
CA ARG A 20 -11.51 -11.46 -16.35
C ARG A 20 -11.90 -10.60 -15.15
N THR A 21 -12.53 -9.45 -15.40
CA THR A 21 -12.98 -8.50 -14.38
C THR A 21 -13.79 -9.14 -13.23
N PRO A 22 -14.78 -10.04 -13.45
CA PRO A 22 -15.49 -10.66 -12.35
C PRO A 22 -14.59 -11.47 -11.40
N SER A 23 -13.63 -12.22 -11.94
CA SER A 23 -12.68 -12.99 -11.13
C SER A 23 -11.72 -12.08 -10.35
N LEU A 24 -11.36 -10.95 -10.94
CA LEU A 24 -10.56 -9.91 -10.29
C LEU A 24 -11.32 -9.26 -9.14
N GLU A 25 -12.60 -8.94 -9.35
CA GLU A 25 -13.45 -8.35 -8.31
C GLU A 25 -13.65 -9.29 -7.11
N GLU A 26 -13.88 -10.59 -7.38
CA GLU A 26 -13.98 -11.62 -6.33
C GLU A 26 -12.65 -11.77 -5.55
N ALA A 27 -11.51 -11.72 -6.25
CA ALA A 27 -10.21 -11.76 -5.60
C ALA A 27 -9.98 -10.54 -4.69
N TYR A 28 -10.34 -9.33 -5.11
CA TYR A 28 -10.30 -8.13 -4.27
C TYR A 28 -11.22 -8.24 -3.05
N GLN A 29 -12.41 -8.84 -3.18
CA GLN A 29 -13.29 -9.08 -2.03
C GLN A 29 -12.63 -9.97 -0.98
N ASP A 30 -11.96 -11.04 -1.40
CA ASP A 30 -11.22 -11.94 -0.51
C ASP A 30 -9.99 -11.25 0.12
N ILE A 31 -9.22 -10.48 -0.65
CA ILE A 31 -8.07 -9.70 -0.13
C ILE A 31 -8.55 -8.69 0.92
N ASN A 32 -9.62 -7.95 0.63
CA ASN A 32 -10.21 -6.98 1.55
C ASN A 32 -10.74 -7.65 2.82
N ARG A 33 -11.33 -8.85 2.68
CA ARG A 33 -11.76 -9.67 3.82
C ARG A 33 -10.58 -10.09 4.68
N CYS A 34 -9.49 -10.55 4.06
CA CYS A 34 -8.26 -10.92 4.73
C CYS A 34 -7.69 -9.72 5.51
N ASN A 35 -7.55 -8.56 4.86
CA ASN A 35 -7.03 -7.34 5.46
C ASN A 35 -7.87 -6.88 6.66
N ARG A 36 -9.19 -6.97 6.56
CA ARG A 36 -10.10 -6.65 7.66
C ARG A 36 -9.96 -7.62 8.83
N LEU A 37 -9.93 -8.92 8.58
CA LEU A 37 -9.83 -9.95 9.62
C LEU A 37 -8.48 -9.93 10.34
N LEU A 38 -7.41 -9.62 9.62
CA LEU A 38 -6.05 -9.56 10.15
C LEU A 38 -5.62 -8.15 10.61
N GLY A 39 -6.51 -7.17 10.57
CA GLY A 39 -6.25 -5.80 11.04
C GLY A 39 -5.33 -4.99 10.14
N GLY A 40 -5.05 -5.45 8.91
CA GLY A 40 -4.10 -4.83 7.99
C GLY A 40 -4.47 -3.40 7.58
N ASP A 41 -5.77 -3.12 7.45
CA ASP A 41 -6.26 -1.78 7.10
C ASP A 41 -5.91 -0.73 8.16
N GLY A 42 -6.04 -1.09 9.44
CA GLY A 42 -5.75 -0.19 10.57
C GLY A 42 -4.29 0.27 10.60
N ILE A 43 -3.37 -0.51 10.03
CA ILE A 43 -1.94 -0.18 10.00
C ILE A 43 -1.70 1.07 9.14
N THR A 44 -2.23 1.10 7.92
CA THR A 44 -2.11 2.27 7.02
C THR A 44 -2.82 3.49 7.61
N LEU A 45 -4.04 3.32 8.15
CA LEU A 45 -4.79 4.40 8.80
C LEU A 45 -4.02 5.03 9.95
N GLN A 46 -3.40 4.21 10.80
CA GLN A 46 -2.56 4.69 11.90
C GLN A 46 -1.29 5.37 11.40
N GLY A 47 -0.68 4.86 10.31
CA GLY A 47 0.48 5.50 9.69
C GLY A 47 0.17 6.90 9.19
N VAL A 48 -0.94 7.07 8.47
CA VAL A 48 -1.41 8.38 8.01
C VAL A 48 -1.71 9.28 9.20
N TRP A 49 -2.38 8.76 10.24
CA TRP A 49 -2.70 9.54 11.44
C TRP A 49 -1.46 10.13 12.12
N GLN A 50 -0.34 9.42 12.13
CA GLN A 50 0.92 9.94 12.69
C GLN A 50 1.43 11.18 11.96
N LEU A 51 1.11 11.33 10.67
CA LEU A 51 1.52 12.49 9.87
C LEU A 51 0.52 13.65 9.92
N VAL A 52 -0.79 13.36 10.02
CA VAL A 52 -1.82 14.42 9.95
C VAL A 52 -2.22 14.98 11.32
N LYS A 53 -2.02 14.25 12.41
CA LYS A 53 -2.44 14.67 13.76
C LYS A 53 -1.74 15.94 14.28
N GLU A 54 -0.65 16.33 13.68
CA GLU A 54 0.14 17.52 14.05
C GLU A 54 -0.56 18.83 13.63
N ASP A 55 -1.37 18.76 12.55
CA ASP A 55 -2.20 19.87 12.09
C ASP A 55 -3.49 19.35 11.46
N ILE A 56 -4.52 19.18 12.26
CA ILE A 56 -5.84 18.69 11.81
C ILE A 56 -6.66 19.75 11.09
N THR A 57 -6.23 21.01 11.09
CA THR A 57 -6.95 22.12 10.45
C THR A 57 -6.65 22.23 8.96
N LYS A 58 -5.56 21.62 8.52
CA LYS A 58 -5.13 21.57 7.13
C LYS A 58 -5.98 20.58 6.33
N GLU A 59 -6.31 20.93 5.07
CA GLU A 59 -6.79 19.98 4.07
C GLU A 59 -5.59 19.20 3.48
N TYR A 60 -5.64 17.87 3.55
CA TYR A 60 -4.58 17.01 3.04
C TYR A 60 -4.91 16.40 1.69
N VAL A 61 -3.98 16.50 0.75
CA VAL A 61 -4.01 15.74 -0.50
C VAL A 61 -3.22 14.43 -0.28
N ILE A 62 -3.89 13.29 -0.36
CA ILE A 62 -3.28 11.96 -0.12
C ILE A 62 -3.39 11.11 -1.37
N LEU A 63 -2.26 10.57 -1.80
CA LEU A 63 -2.12 9.76 -2.99
C LEU A 63 -1.90 8.29 -2.62
N ASP A 64 -2.74 7.38 -3.11
CA ASP A 64 -2.61 5.93 -2.93
C ASP A 64 -2.03 5.30 -4.19
N MET A 65 -0.82 4.75 -4.08
CA MET A 65 -0.07 4.18 -5.18
C MET A 65 -0.28 2.67 -5.26
N GLY A 66 -0.94 2.23 -6.34
CA GLY A 66 -1.47 0.87 -6.46
C GLY A 66 -2.74 0.74 -5.62
N CYS A 67 -3.72 1.61 -5.88
CA CYS A 67 -4.92 1.74 -5.05
C CYS A 67 -5.89 0.55 -5.16
N GLY A 68 -5.68 -0.33 -6.16
CA GLY A 68 -6.56 -1.45 -6.41
C GLY A 68 -8.03 -1.04 -6.55
N ASP A 69 -8.94 -1.74 -5.88
CA ASP A 69 -10.37 -1.45 -5.90
C ASP A 69 -10.80 -0.23 -5.05
N GLY A 70 -9.86 0.58 -4.57
CA GLY A 70 -10.09 1.80 -3.79
C GLY A 70 -10.54 1.58 -2.34
N THR A 71 -10.52 0.36 -1.83
CA THR A 71 -10.98 0.06 -0.47
C THR A 71 -10.21 0.82 0.60
N MET A 72 -8.89 0.98 0.46
CA MET A 72 -8.09 1.73 1.44
C MET A 72 -8.49 3.20 1.45
N LEU A 73 -8.70 3.82 0.29
CA LEU A 73 -9.11 5.23 0.20
C LEU A 73 -10.50 5.46 0.83
N ARG A 74 -11.49 4.58 0.60
CA ARG A 74 -12.80 4.70 1.25
C ARG A 74 -12.71 4.60 2.78
N LYS A 75 -11.86 3.70 3.29
CA LYS A 75 -11.60 3.59 4.74
C LYS A 75 -10.89 4.82 5.27
N LEU A 76 -9.91 5.34 4.54
CA LEU A 76 -9.17 6.53 4.93
C LEU A 76 -10.07 7.77 4.93
N SER A 77 -10.90 7.96 3.90
CA SER A 77 -11.90 9.03 3.86
C SER A 77 -12.79 9.02 5.12
N SER A 78 -13.38 7.87 5.42
CA SER A 78 -14.23 7.71 6.60
C SER A 78 -13.46 7.89 7.93
N PHE A 79 -12.20 7.46 7.97
CA PHE A 79 -11.35 7.57 9.16
C PHE A 79 -10.96 9.02 9.47
N LEU A 80 -10.61 9.79 8.44
CA LEU A 80 -10.23 11.20 8.54
C LEU A 80 -11.45 12.08 8.85
N ALA A 81 -12.58 11.84 8.16
CA ALA A 81 -13.83 12.57 8.41
C ALA A 81 -14.32 12.45 9.86
N LYS A 82 -14.19 11.25 10.47
CA LYS A 82 -14.51 11.03 11.91
C LYS A 82 -13.60 11.79 12.87
N ARG A 83 -12.54 12.42 12.38
CA ARG A 83 -11.55 13.20 13.15
C ARG A 83 -11.49 14.66 12.72
N ASP A 84 -12.51 15.09 11.94
CA ASP A 84 -12.64 16.45 11.42
C ASP A 84 -11.45 16.90 10.54
N VAL A 85 -10.72 15.93 9.92
CA VAL A 85 -9.64 16.22 8.99
C VAL A 85 -10.18 16.24 7.56
N GLN A 86 -10.06 17.38 6.91
CA GLN A 86 -10.43 17.53 5.49
C GLN A 86 -9.38 16.85 4.59
N SER A 87 -9.81 16.14 3.56
CA SER A 87 -8.89 15.44 2.67
C SER A 87 -9.43 15.30 1.24
N LYS A 88 -8.51 15.42 0.27
CA LYS A 88 -8.67 14.97 -1.11
C LYS A 88 -7.84 13.72 -1.31
N LEU A 89 -8.47 12.65 -1.76
CA LEU A 89 -7.86 11.35 -1.90
C LEU A 89 -7.78 10.97 -3.37
N ILE A 90 -6.60 10.58 -3.84
CA ILE A 90 -6.36 10.23 -5.24
C ILE A 90 -5.80 8.81 -5.29
N GLY A 91 -6.54 7.92 -5.93
CA GLY A 91 -6.09 6.56 -6.20
C GLY A 91 -5.44 6.45 -7.57
N VAL A 92 -4.27 5.84 -7.61
CA VAL A 92 -3.53 5.61 -8.86
C VAL A 92 -3.27 4.11 -9.04
N ASP A 93 -3.58 3.63 -10.24
CA ASP A 93 -3.29 2.26 -10.66
C ASP A 93 -2.92 2.24 -12.15
N LEU A 94 -2.34 1.15 -12.63
CA LEU A 94 -2.00 0.94 -14.04
C LEU A 94 -3.13 0.27 -14.83
N ARG A 95 -4.07 -0.40 -14.14
CA ARG A 95 -5.15 -1.18 -14.75
C ARG A 95 -6.46 -0.38 -14.80
N ASP A 96 -6.97 -0.16 -16.01
CA ASP A 96 -8.23 0.57 -16.22
C ASP A 96 -9.44 -0.18 -15.63
N ASP A 97 -9.49 -1.50 -15.77
CA ASP A 97 -10.57 -2.34 -15.26
C ASP A 97 -10.65 -2.32 -13.72
N VAL A 98 -9.51 -2.26 -13.05
CA VAL A 98 -9.42 -2.09 -11.59
C VAL A 98 -9.93 -0.71 -11.18
N LEU A 99 -9.54 0.34 -11.91
CA LEU A 99 -9.98 1.71 -11.65
C LEU A 99 -11.48 1.90 -11.89
N GLU A 100 -12.08 1.19 -12.85
CA GLU A 100 -13.54 1.17 -13.04
C GLU A 100 -14.27 0.57 -11.84
N ILE A 101 -13.78 -0.56 -11.32
CA ILE A 101 -14.29 -1.16 -10.08
C ILE A 101 -14.17 -0.17 -8.91
N ALA A 102 -13.02 0.50 -8.79
CA ALA A 102 -12.77 1.46 -7.73
C ALA A 102 -13.71 2.67 -7.79
N ARG A 103 -13.93 3.24 -8.98
CA ARG A 103 -14.88 4.37 -9.19
C ARG A 103 -16.29 3.96 -8.80
N LYS A 104 -16.79 2.84 -9.33
CA LYS A 104 -18.13 2.32 -9.03
C LYS A 104 -18.35 2.12 -7.53
N LYS A 105 -17.38 1.50 -6.85
CA LYS A 105 -17.47 1.26 -5.40
C LYS A 105 -17.34 2.54 -4.56
N SER A 106 -16.87 3.64 -5.14
CA SER A 106 -16.59 4.89 -4.43
C SER A 106 -17.57 6.03 -4.77
N GLU A 107 -18.67 5.77 -5.47
CA GLU A 107 -19.69 6.80 -5.86
C GLU A 107 -20.23 7.63 -4.68
N GLY A 108 -20.25 7.06 -3.47
CA GLY A 108 -20.65 7.76 -2.24
C GLY A 108 -19.56 8.59 -1.56
N PHE A 109 -18.36 8.74 -2.19
CA PHE A 109 -17.20 9.41 -1.60
C PHE A 109 -16.72 10.56 -2.52
N PRO A 110 -17.31 11.75 -2.43
CA PRO A 110 -17.03 12.87 -3.36
C PRO A 110 -15.59 13.40 -3.27
N ASN A 111 -14.88 13.11 -2.20
CA ASN A 111 -13.48 13.48 -1.98
C ASN A 111 -12.46 12.47 -2.52
N ILE A 112 -12.90 11.40 -3.23
CA ILE A 112 -12.03 10.40 -3.82
C ILE A 112 -12.05 10.49 -5.34
N GLN A 113 -10.88 10.49 -5.96
CA GLN A 113 -10.67 10.44 -7.40
C GLN A 113 -9.76 9.30 -7.79
N PHE A 114 -9.87 8.81 -9.03
CA PHE A 114 -9.05 7.71 -9.53
C PHE A 114 -8.48 8.04 -10.91
N GLU A 115 -7.16 7.84 -11.06
CA GLU A 115 -6.42 8.12 -12.27
C GLU A 115 -5.56 6.93 -12.69
N LYS A 116 -5.50 6.65 -14.00
CA LYS A 116 -4.51 5.75 -14.57
C LYS A 116 -3.20 6.49 -14.70
N ARG A 117 -2.17 6.04 -14.00
CA ARG A 117 -0.88 6.73 -14.03
C ARG A 117 0.28 5.80 -13.71
N ASP A 118 1.37 5.94 -14.46
CA ASP A 118 2.66 5.35 -14.13
C ASP A 118 3.42 6.31 -13.22
N ILE A 119 3.65 5.90 -11.98
CA ILE A 119 4.28 6.75 -10.96
C ILE A 119 5.70 7.16 -11.34
N LEU A 120 6.44 6.31 -12.03
CA LEU A 120 7.82 6.63 -12.43
C LEU A 120 7.89 7.72 -13.49
N LYS A 121 6.79 7.91 -14.24
CA LYS A 121 6.64 8.94 -15.28
C LYS A 121 5.92 10.19 -14.79
N THR A 122 5.51 10.21 -13.51
CA THR A 122 4.78 11.34 -12.93
C THR A 122 5.74 12.42 -12.48
N GLY A 123 5.53 13.63 -12.98
CA GLY A 123 6.33 14.80 -12.64
C GLY A 123 5.91 15.48 -11.34
N PRO A 124 6.66 16.50 -10.88
CA PRO A 124 6.40 17.20 -9.63
C PRO A 124 5.09 18.02 -9.62
N GLU A 125 4.50 18.27 -10.79
CA GLU A 125 3.19 18.92 -10.93
C GLU A 125 2.06 18.13 -10.25
N PHE A 126 2.29 16.83 -10.03
CA PHE A 126 1.36 15.93 -9.34
C PHE A 126 1.71 15.77 -7.85
N SER A 127 2.21 16.84 -7.22
CA SER A 127 2.59 16.80 -5.80
C SER A 127 1.38 16.66 -4.88
N CYS A 128 1.57 15.94 -3.78
CA CYS A 128 0.58 15.72 -2.73
C CYS A 128 1.20 15.97 -1.34
N ASP A 129 0.41 15.85 -0.28
CA ASP A 129 0.97 15.93 1.07
C ASP A 129 1.53 14.59 1.52
N ILE A 130 0.78 13.52 1.31
CA ILE A 130 1.15 12.18 1.75
C ILE A 130 0.99 11.19 0.59
N VAL A 131 1.99 10.35 0.39
CA VAL A 131 1.86 9.15 -0.44
C VAL A 131 1.63 7.95 0.48
N ILE A 132 0.61 7.15 0.19
CA ILE A 132 0.43 5.84 0.80
C ILE A 132 0.67 4.74 -0.23
N ASN A 133 1.20 3.61 0.23
CA ASN A 133 1.37 2.41 -0.57
C ASN A 133 1.07 1.20 0.32
N THR A 134 -0.01 0.49 0.02
CA THR A 134 -0.50 -0.61 0.84
C THR A 134 -0.50 -1.90 0.05
N LEU A 135 0.32 -2.86 0.46
CA LEU A 135 0.45 -4.18 -0.18
C LEU A 135 0.76 -4.10 -1.69
N THR A 136 1.63 -3.20 -2.07
CA THR A 136 2.02 -3.00 -3.47
C THR A 136 3.54 -2.96 -3.65
N MET A 137 4.30 -2.49 -2.63
CA MET A 137 5.75 -2.35 -2.75
C MET A 137 6.45 -3.69 -3.04
N HIS A 138 5.92 -4.81 -2.56
CA HIS A 138 6.48 -6.13 -2.80
C HIS A 138 6.40 -6.60 -4.26
N HIS A 139 5.58 -5.95 -5.13
CA HIS A 139 5.55 -6.21 -6.57
C HIS A 139 6.76 -5.61 -7.30
N PHE A 140 7.41 -4.59 -6.71
CA PHE A 140 8.55 -3.95 -7.37
C PHE A 140 9.80 -4.83 -7.30
N GLU A 141 10.51 -4.92 -8.43
CA GLU A 141 11.80 -5.59 -8.50
C GLU A 141 12.81 -4.88 -7.59
N GLU A 142 13.73 -5.63 -7.00
CA GLU A 142 14.69 -5.12 -6.02
C GLU A 142 15.55 -4.00 -6.60
N GLU A 143 15.93 -4.13 -7.86
CA GLU A 143 16.75 -3.20 -8.63
C GLU A 143 16.04 -1.84 -8.84
N ARG A 144 14.71 -1.82 -8.80
CA ARG A 144 13.88 -0.61 -9.03
C ARG A 144 13.22 -0.05 -7.79
N LEU A 145 13.38 -0.70 -6.63
CA LEU A 145 12.74 -0.23 -5.38
C LEU A 145 13.11 1.21 -5.03
N LEU A 146 14.37 1.57 -5.18
CA LEU A 146 14.83 2.94 -4.91
C LEU A 146 14.22 3.96 -5.87
N ASP A 147 14.01 3.61 -7.14
CA ASP A 147 13.37 4.49 -8.12
C ASP A 147 11.93 4.82 -7.70
N PHE A 148 11.16 3.78 -7.30
CA PHE A 148 9.79 3.96 -6.80
C PHE A 148 9.75 4.77 -5.51
N LEU A 149 10.61 4.48 -4.56
CA LEU A 149 10.67 5.23 -3.29
C LEU A 149 11.06 6.70 -3.51
N ASN A 150 12.03 6.96 -4.38
CA ASN A 150 12.40 8.32 -4.75
C ASN A 150 11.26 9.05 -5.47
N ALA A 151 10.47 8.34 -6.31
CA ALA A 151 9.29 8.92 -6.92
C ALA A 151 8.23 9.28 -5.87
N PHE A 152 7.97 8.40 -4.89
CA PHE A 152 7.04 8.69 -3.79
C PHE A 152 7.46 9.91 -2.98
N ILE A 153 8.73 9.96 -2.60
CA ILE A 153 9.31 11.06 -1.80
C ILE A 153 9.26 12.39 -2.57
N ARG A 154 9.56 12.37 -3.87
CA ARG A 154 9.50 13.57 -4.70
C ARG A 154 8.09 14.18 -4.77
N LEU A 155 7.05 13.35 -4.70
CA LEU A 155 5.64 13.78 -4.75
C LEU A 155 5.11 14.18 -3.38
N ALA A 156 5.63 13.63 -2.29
CA ALA A 156 5.13 13.81 -0.94
C ALA A 156 5.77 14.99 -0.22
N ARG A 157 4.99 16.02 0.12
CA ARG A 157 5.47 17.18 0.90
C ARG A 157 5.66 16.88 2.38
N VAL A 158 4.80 16.05 2.96
CA VAL A 158 4.80 15.71 4.39
C VAL A 158 5.48 14.38 4.64
N GLY A 159 5.13 13.36 3.87
CA GLY A 159 5.75 12.04 4.03
C GLY A 159 5.10 10.91 3.26
N VAL A 160 5.67 9.74 3.42
CA VAL A 160 5.26 8.50 2.76
C VAL A 160 4.92 7.45 3.81
N VAL A 161 3.83 6.72 3.62
CA VAL A 161 3.39 5.63 4.49
C VAL A 161 3.31 4.34 3.67
N ILE A 162 4.13 3.37 4.01
CA ILE A 162 4.16 2.05 3.38
C ILE A 162 3.71 1.01 4.40
N ASN A 163 2.75 0.18 4.02
CA ASN A 163 2.31 -0.97 4.78
C ASN A 163 2.45 -2.21 3.90
N ASP A 164 3.44 -3.05 4.18
CA ASP A 164 3.71 -4.22 3.36
C ASP A 164 4.08 -5.46 4.17
N LEU A 165 4.15 -6.60 3.52
CA LEU A 165 4.25 -7.93 4.11
C LEU A 165 5.66 -8.24 4.61
N GLN A 166 5.71 -8.94 5.74
CA GLN A 166 6.94 -9.58 6.21
C GLN A 166 7.16 -10.92 5.49
N ARG A 167 8.32 -11.10 4.86
CA ARG A 167 8.76 -12.40 4.33
C ARG A 167 9.14 -13.31 5.49
N SER A 168 8.29 -14.30 5.77
CA SER A 168 8.45 -15.23 6.89
C SER A 168 7.84 -16.60 6.58
N ARG A 169 8.58 -17.68 6.88
CA ARG A 169 8.06 -19.05 6.78
C ARG A 169 6.84 -19.25 7.68
N LEU A 170 6.85 -18.66 8.87
CA LEU A 170 5.73 -18.74 9.80
C LEU A 170 4.49 -18.03 9.23
N ALA A 171 4.66 -16.80 8.71
CA ALA A 171 3.58 -16.07 8.05
C ALA A 171 2.96 -16.87 6.90
N TYR A 172 3.81 -17.47 6.05
CA TYR A 172 3.39 -18.30 4.93
C TYR A 172 2.57 -19.52 5.39
N THR A 173 3.06 -20.24 6.40
CA THR A 173 2.37 -21.43 6.92
C THR A 173 1.03 -21.07 7.57
N LEU A 174 1.02 -20.02 8.39
CA LEU A 174 -0.21 -19.55 9.03
C LEU A 174 -1.22 -19.02 8.00
N PHE A 175 -0.77 -18.29 6.98
CA PHE A 175 -1.64 -17.84 5.92
C PHE A 175 -2.20 -19.00 5.09
N LYS A 176 -1.41 -20.04 4.81
CA LYS A 176 -1.89 -21.24 4.13
C LYS A 176 -3.07 -21.90 4.88
N VAL A 177 -2.96 -22.01 6.20
CA VAL A 177 -4.03 -22.52 7.06
C VAL A 177 -5.22 -21.55 7.09
N PHE A 178 -4.97 -20.27 7.31
CA PHE A 178 -6.00 -19.24 7.34
C PHE A 178 -6.77 -19.17 6.01
N SER A 179 -6.07 -19.19 4.88
CA SER A 179 -6.68 -19.08 3.56
C SER A 179 -7.58 -20.27 3.23
N PHE A 180 -7.30 -21.43 3.77
CA PHE A 180 -8.16 -22.61 3.60
C PHE A 180 -9.57 -22.35 4.15
N PHE A 181 -9.68 -21.71 5.30
CA PHE A 181 -10.97 -21.48 5.98
C PHE A 181 -11.66 -20.16 5.56
N PHE A 182 -10.90 -19.11 5.26
CA PHE A 182 -11.44 -17.75 5.15
C PHE A 182 -11.39 -17.13 3.76
N ILE A 183 -10.61 -17.70 2.84
CA ILE A 183 -10.49 -17.22 1.46
C ILE A 183 -11.23 -18.18 0.53
N LYS A 184 -12.03 -17.66 -0.39
CA LYS A 184 -12.83 -18.47 -1.32
C LYS A 184 -12.13 -18.70 -2.64
N THR A 185 -11.58 -17.64 -3.24
CA THR A 185 -11.01 -17.69 -4.59
C THR A 185 -9.65 -18.36 -4.59
N LYS A 186 -9.36 -19.12 -5.64
CA LYS A 186 -8.03 -19.71 -5.87
C LYS A 186 -6.99 -18.62 -6.05
N ILE A 187 -7.37 -17.53 -6.74
CA ILE A 187 -6.49 -16.38 -7.02
C ILE A 187 -5.97 -15.82 -5.70
N ALA A 188 -6.83 -15.35 -4.80
CA ALA A 188 -6.40 -14.75 -3.55
C ALA A 188 -5.64 -15.72 -2.62
N LYS A 189 -5.91 -17.04 -2.70
CA LYS A 189 -5.13 -18.06 -1.95
C LYS A 189 -3.71 -18.17 -2.45
N VAL A 190 -3.53 -18.27 -3.77
CA VAL A 190 -2.24 -18.45 -4.42
C VAL A 190 -1.43 -17.15 -4.30
N ASP A 191 -2.03 -16.04 -4.68
CA ASP A 191 -1.35 -14.74 -4.67
C ASP A 191 -0.95 -14.31 -3.27
N GLY A 192 -1.78 -14.52 -2.27
CA GLY A 192 -1.40 -14.21 -0.89
C GLY A 192 -0.17 -15.00 -0.40
N LEU A 193 0.03 -16.25 -0.85
CA LEU A 193 1.25 -17.00 -0.56
C LEU A 193 2.46 -16.46 -1.34
N ILE A 194 2.25 -16.08 -2.61
CA ILE A 194 3.28 -15.46 -3.45
C ILE A 194 3.69 -14.11 -2.85
N SER A 195 2.73 -13.25 -2.51
CA SER A 195 2.95 -11.92 -1.90
C SER A 195 3.76 -12.02 -0.60
N ILE A 196 3.46 -12.99 0.29
CA ILE A 196 4.27 -13.22 1.50
C ILE A 196 5.71 -13.58 1.14
N SER A 197 5.93 -14.36 0.08
CA SER A 197 7.28 -14.75 -0.35
C SER A 197 8.04 -13.60 -1.05
N LYS A 198 7.33 -12.62 -1.60
CA LYS A 198 7.88 -11.37 -2.16
C LYS A 198 8.11 -10.30 -1.09
N GLY A 199 7.50 -10.43 0.10
CA GLY A 199 7.59 -9.47 1.19
C GLY A 199 9.02 -9.19 1.65
N PHE A 200 9.18 -8.37 2.65
CA PHE A 200 10.47 -7.84 3.10
C PHE A 200 10.92 -8.44 4.43
N ARG A 201 12.22 -8.42 4.68
CA ARG A 201 12.81 -8.54 6.01
C ARG A 201 13.13 -7.15 6.56
N LYS A 202 13.11 -7.00 7.88
CA LYS A 202 13.44 -5.71 8.52
C LYS A 202 14.81 -5.18 8.09
N SER A 203 15.80 -6.06 8.00
CA SER A 203 17.16 -5.70 7.58
C SER A 203 17.22 -5.12 6.17
N GLU A 204 16.41 -5.64 5.25
CA GLU A 204 16.32 -5.13 3.88
C GLU A 204 15.71 -3.71 3.86
N LEU A 205 14.62 -3.49 4.61
CA LEU A 205 14.00 -2.16 4.71
C LEU A 205 14.96 -1.14 5.36
N VAL A 206 15.75 -1.56 6.36
CA VAL A 206 16.76 -0.70 6.98
C VAL A 206 17.85 -0.34 5.98
N ALA A 207 18.39 -1.33 5.26
CA ALA A 207 19.41 -1.10 4.24
C ALA A 207 18.92 -0.19 3.11
N ILE A 208 17.65 -0.31 2.69
CA ILE A 208 17.05 0.60 1.72
C ILE A 208 16.93 2.02 2.29
N ALA A 209 16.51 2.16 3.56
CA ALA A 209 16.36 3.45 4.23
C ALA A 209 17.68 4.23 4.32
N GLU A 210 18.80 3.53 4.50
CA GLU A 210 20.16 4.14 4.52
C GLU A 210 20.52 4.84 3.20
N ASN A 211 19.93 4.41 2.09
CA ASN A 211 20.10 5.06 0.78
C ASN A 211 19.18 6.28 0.57
N ILE A 212 18.37 6.65 1.57
CA ILE A 212 17.43 7.78 1.54
C ILE A 212 17.70 8.69 2.76
N PRO A 213 18.87 9.36 2.84
CA PRO A 213 19.29 10.05 4.06
C PRO A 213 18.49 11.33 4.38
N ASN A 214 17.78 11.89 3.39
CA ASN A 214 17.05 13.15 3.53
C ASN A 214 15.66 13.01 4.20
N MET A 215 15.31 11.78 4.61
CA MET A 215 14.06 11.48 5.29
C MET A 215 14.33 10.98 6.71
N THR A 216 13.36 11.17 7.59
CA THR A 216 13.32 10.46 8.88
C THR A 216 12.52 9.17 8.70
N HIS A 217 13.11 8.04 9.07
CA HIS A 217 12.50 6.72 8.89
C HIS A 217 12.03 6.12 10.19
N THR A 218 10.79 5.62 10.20
CA THR A 218 10.25 4.79 11.28
C THR A 218 9.75 3.47 10.69
N ILE A 219 10.44 2.37 10.97
CA ILE A 219 10.10 1.02 10.52
C ILE A 219 9.65 0.21 11.73
N SER A 220 8.38 -0.14 11.79
CA SER A 220 7.79 -0.90 12.89
C SER A 220 7.09 -2.17 12.40
N TRP A 221 7.32 -3.28 13.11
CA TRP A 221 6.57 -4.51 12.89
C TRP A 221 5.13 -4.35 13.39
N LYS A 222 4.18 -4.88 12.65
CA LYS A 222 2.75 -4.89 12.98
C LYS A 222 2.17 -6.30 12.81
N TRP A 223 1.20 -6.61 13.62
CA TRP A 223 0.36 -7.79 13.43
C TRP A 223 -0.55 -7.59 12.18
N ALA A 224 -0.79 -8.56 11.30
CA ALA A 224 -0.18 -9.90 11.28
C ALA A 224 0.95 -9.93 10.22
N PHE A 225 2.19 -10.02 10.68
CA PHE A 225 3.37 -10.14 9.81
C PHE A 225 3.48 -9.06 8.75
N ARG A 226 3.48 -7.78 9.18
CA ARG A 226 3.63 -6.61 8.32
C ARG A 226 4.66 -5.66 8.86
N TYR A 227 5.16 -4.81 7.97
CA TYR A 227 5.92 -3.63 8.34
C TYR A 227 5.12 -2.37 7.99
N LEU A 228 5.02 -1.48 8.96
CA LEU A 228 4.65 -0.09 8.74
C LEU A 228 5.96 0.70 8.64
N TRP A 229 6.21 1.28 7.48
CA TRP A 229 7.33 2.17 7.24
C TRP A 229 6.81 3.57 6.95
N ILE A 230 7.16 4.51 7.83
CA ILE A 230 6.83 5.93 7.67
C ILE A 230 8.13 6.66 7.35
N MET A 231 8.11 7.41 6.27
CA MET A 231 9.15 8.35 5.88
C MET A 231 8.58 9.76 6.03
N LYS A 232 9.17 10.58 6.92
CA LYS A 232 8.77 11.98 7.12
C LYS A 232 9.86 12.88 6.55
N SER A 233 9.46 13.92 5.79
CA SER A 233 10.40 14.96 5.35
C SER A 233 11.07 15.57 6.57
N LYS A 234 12.40 15.70 6.53
CA LYS A 234 13.10 16.51 7.52
C LYS A 234 12.65 17.96 7.30
N SER A 235 11.99 18.56 8.29
CA SER A 235 11.65 19.98 8.23
C SER A 235 12.92 20.77 8.03
N VAL A 236 12.90 21.74 7.11
CA VAL A 236 14.01 22.67 6.83
C VAL A 236 14.15 23.71 7.97
N HIS A 237 13.75 23.38 9.18
CA HIS A 237 13.83 24.25 10.36
C HIS A 237 14.75 23.65 11.42
N GLU A 238 16.03 23.46 11.08
CA GLU A 238 17.15 23.44 12.02
C GLU A 238 18.34 24.06 11.29
N GLY A 239 18.36 25.39 11.20
CA GLY A 239 19.46 26.19 10.73
C GLY A 239 19.31 27.61 11.28
#